data_b6e29e6197a39967750aec23f67d4c8d
#
_entry.id   b6e29e6197a39967750aec23f67d4c8d
#
_cell.length_a   1.000
_cell.length_b   1.000
_cell.length_c   1.000
_cell.angle_alpha   90.00
_cell.angle_beta   90.00
_cell.angle_gamma   90.00
#
_symmetry.space_group_name_H-M   'P 1'
#
loop_
_entity.id
_entity.type
_entity.pdbx_description
1 polymer ?
#
loop_
_entity_poly.entity_id
_entity_poly.type
_entity_poly.pdbx_seq_one_letter_code
_entity_poly.pdbx_strand_id
1 'polypeptide(L)'
;MVGNNTVLVLGATGGIGGEVARQLRDSGWVVRALQRRAAQSLVQRNGITWIRGDAMNRADVIAAADGCSVIVHAVNPPGYRRWSELVLPMLDNTIAAACRVGATIVLPGTVYNFGPDAFPTLTEESPQQPVTRKGAIRVEMERRLFAAVASGARVLILRAGDFFGPQAANNWFSQGLVKPGRPVSSLSYPGRRGVGHQWSYLPDVARTMVELLARRDSLDAFSAFHMAGHWDADGSQMTASIQRVILRRTGRAPRIAHFPWWLVVLASPFVATFREMLEMRYLWREPARMDNARLTAVLGREPHTPLDEAVEATLLGLGCIAAPGDACAAHAEGGSR
;
A
#
# COMPACT_ATOMS: atom_id res chain seq x y z
N MET A 1 -23.46 -1.54 -23.49
CA MET A 1 -22.09 -1.82 -24.00
C MET A 1 -21.30 -2.36 -22.82
N VAL A 2 -20.74 -3.57 -22.93
CA VAL A 2 -19.82 -4.11 -21.90
C VAL A 2 -18.60 -3.21 -21.93
N GLY A 3 -18.38 -2.44 -20.86
CA GLY A 3 -17.25 -1.52 -20.78
C GLY A 3 -15.95 -2.30 -20.93
N ASN A 4 -14.97 -1.70 -21.60
CA ASN A 4 -13.62 -2.28 -21.70
C ASN A 4 -13.01 -2.38 -20.29
N ASN A 5 -12.99 -3.58 -19.72
CA ASN A 5 -12.43 -3.86 -18.39
C ASN A 5 -10.99 -4.40 -18.49
N THR A 6 -10.15 -3.77 -19.32
CA THR A 6 -8.73 -4.09 -19.40
C THR A 6 -7.93 -3.07 -18.59
N VAL A 7 -7.05 -3.56 -17.72
CA VAL A 7 -6.21 -2.74 -16.83
C VAL A 7 -4.74 -3.08 -16.98
N LEU A 8 -3.89 -2.05 -17.02
CA LEU A 8 -2.44 -2.16 -16.84
C LEU A 8 -2.07 -1.87 -15.39
N VAL A 9 -1.36 -2.77 -14.74
CA VAL A 9 -0.83 -2.57 -13.39
C VAL A 9 0.70 -2.41 -13.46
N LEU A 10 1.17 -1.21 -13.13
CA LEU A 10 2.58 -0.91 -12.93
C LEU A 10 2.91 -1.18 -11.45
N GLY A 11 3.84 -2.10 -11.19
CA GLY A 11 4.20 -2.50 -9.83
C GLY A 11 3.41 -3.70 -9.28
N ALA A 12 2.85 -4.55 -10.13
CA ALA A 12 2.10 -5.75 -9.74
C ALA A 12 2.92 -6.80 -8.96
N THR A 13 4.23 -6.66 -8.86
CA THR A 13 5.09 -7.49 -8.01
C THR A 13 5.23 -6.97 -6.58
N GLY A 14 4.72 -5.76 -6.30
CA GLY A 14 4.71 -5.15 -4.96
C GLY A 14 3.44 -5.49 -4.18
N GLY A 15 3.41 -5.12 -2.88
CA GLY A 15 2.29 -5.41 -2.00
C GLY A 15 0.96 -4.88 -2.53
N ILE A 16 0.80 -3.56 -2.65
CA ILE A 16 -0.47 -2.96 -3.09
C ILE A 16 -0.77 -3.25 -4.56
N GLY A 17 0.23 -3.15 -5.46
CA GLY A 17 0.02 -3.41 -6.88
C GLY A 17 -0.35 -4.86 -7.17
N GLY A 18 0.26 -5.81 -6.46
CA GLY A 18 -0.07 -7.25 -6.56
C GLY A 18 -1.47 -7.55 -6.05
N GLU A 19 -1.85 -6.96 -4.92
CA GLU A 19 -3.17 -7.16 -4.33
C GLU A 19 -4.29 -6.57 -5.22
N VAL A 20 -4.09 -5.35 -5.74
CA VAL A 20 -5.03 -4.74 -6.71
C VAL A 20 -5.14 -5.57 -7.99
N ALA A 21 -4.00 -6.04 -8.53
CA ALA A 21 -4.00 -6.88 -9.73
C ALA A 21 -4.80 -8.18 -9.52
N ARG A 22 -4.62 -8.82 -8.36
CA ARG A 22 -5.34 -10.05 -7.98
C ARG A 22 -6.85 -9.80 -7.89
N GLN A 23 -7.26 -8.77 -7.16
CA GLN A 23 -8.68 -8.48 -6.94
C GLN A 23 -9.39 -8.01 -8.22
N LEU A 24 -8.72 -7.23 -9.07
CA LEU A 24 -9.26 -6.87 -10.39
C LEU A 24 -9.48 -8.12 -11.26
N ARG A 25 -8.48 -9.03 -11.30
CA ARG A 25 -8.63 -10.31 -12.00
C ARG A 25 -9.83 -11.10 -11.46
N ASP A 26 -9.94 -11.24 -10.15
CA ASP A 26 -11.01 -12.00 -9.49
C ASP A 26 -12.39 -11.35 -9.71
N SER A 27 -12.41 -10.04 -10.01
CA SER A 27 -13.60 -9.28 -10.40
C SER A 27 -13.87 -9.29 -11.92
N GLY A 28 -13.17 -10.14 -12.68
CA GLY A 28 -13.41 -10.33 -14.12
C GLY A 28 -12.70 -9.32 -15.05
N TRP A 29 -11.73 -8.56 -14.55
CA TRP A 29 -10.91 -7.69 -15.39
C TRP A 29 -9.83 -8.47 -16.14
N VAL A 30 -9.54 -8.05 -17.36
CA VAL A 30 -8.34 -8.47 -18.09
C VAL A 30 -7.15 -7.70 -17.53
N VAL A 31 -6.29 -8.36 -16.77
CA VAL A 31 -5.17 -7.73 -16.07
C VAL A 31 -3.86 -7.93 -16.83
N ARG A 32 -3.20 -6.84 -17.17
CA ARG A 32 -1.83 -6.79 -17.68
C ARG A 32 -0.91 -6.21 -16.63
N ALA A 33 0.31 -6.72 -16.53
CA ALA A 33 1.32 -6.26 -15.57
C ALA A 33 2.66 -6.03 -16.27
N LEU A 34 3.24 -4.83 -16.11
CA LEU A 34 4.57 -4.53 -16.65
C LEU A 34 5.66 -5.00 -15.69
N GLN A 35 6.63 -5.77 -16.18
CA GLN A 35 7.71 -6.32 -15.38
C GLN A 35 9.05 -6.31 -16.14
N ARG A 36 10.09 -5.73 -15.55
CA ARG A 36 11.43 -5.63 -16.17
C ARG A 36 12.11 -6.97 -16.44
N ARG A 37 11.88 -7.96 -15.56
CA ARG A 37 12.56 -9.27 -15.57
C ARG A 37 11.63 -10.41 -16.01
N ALA A 38 10.63 -10.13 -16.84
CA ALA A 38 9.86 -11.20 -17.43
C ALA A 38 10.76 -12.06 -18.34
N ALA A 39 10.65 -13.38 -18.20
CA ALA A 39 11.48 -14.33 -18.97
C ALA A 39 11.26 -14.24 -20.48
N GLN A 40 10.05 -13.88 -20.88
CA GLN A 40 9.65 -13.67 -22.28
C GLN A 40 8.99 -12.29 -22.43
N SER A 41 8.81 -11.83 -23.65
CA SER A 41 8.15 -10.56 -23.95
C SER A 41 6.71 -10.52 -23.42
N LEU A 42 6.03 -11.68 -23.35
CA LEU A 42 4.68 -11.83 -22.85
C LEU A 42 4.51 -13.23 -22.23
N VAL A 43 4.02 -13.28 -20.97
CA VAL A 43 3.80 -14.53 -20.22
C VAL A 43 2.46 -14.46 -19.49
N GLN A 44 1.64 -15.51 -19.60
CA GLN A 44 0.47 -15.67 -18.74
C GLN A 44 0.82 -16.45 -17.47
N ARG A 45 0.52 -15.86 -16.31
CA ARG A 45 0.73 -16.51 -15.00
C ARG A 45 -0.38 -16.07 -14.04
N ASN A 46 -1.06 -17.05 -13.44
CA ASN A 46 -2.15 -16.82 -12.47
C ASN A 46 -3.26 -15.88 -13.02
N GLY A 47 -3.64 -16.02 -14.28
CA GLY A 47 -4.68 -15.19 -14.91
C GLY A 47 -4.27 -13.75 -15.18
N ILE A 48 -2.98 -13.40 -15.05
CA ILE A 48 -2.42 -12.09 -15.35
C ILE A 48 -1.46 -12.21 -16.53
N THR A 49 -1.58 -11.31 -17.50
CA THR A 49 -0.67 -11.20 -18.63
C THR A 49 0.54 -10.32 -18.24
N TRP A 50 1.69 -10.92 -18.10
CA TRP A 50 2.95 -10.22 -17.78
C TRP A 50 3.65 -9.79 -19.06
N ILE A 51 3.93 -8.50 -19.16
CA ILE A 51 4.59 -7.87 -20.30
C ILE A 51 5.98 -7.43 -19.86
N ARG A 52 7.01 -7.80 -20.64
CA ARG A 52 8.36 -7.31 -20.37
C ARG A 52 8.49 -5.84 -20.78
N GLY A 53 8.94 -4.99 -19.85
CA GLY A 53 9.18 -3.58 -20.10
C GLY A 53 9.54 -2.85 -18.80
N ASP A 54 9.98 -1.59 -18.95
CA ASP A 54 10.38 -0.73 -17.83
C ASP A 54 9.44 0.48 -17.71
N ALA A 55 8.93 0.75 -16.50
CA ALA A 55 8.14 1.94 -16.22
C ALA A 55 8.92 3.26 -16.47
N MET A 56 10.25 3.21 -16.47
CA MET A 56 11.13 4.32 -16.88
C MET A 56 11.18 4.53 -18.39
N ASN A 57 10.76 3.55 -19.19
CA ASN A 57 10.71 3.66 -20.64
C ASN A 57 9.29 4.02 -21.09
N ARG A 58 9.11 5.22 -21.60
CA ARG A 58 7.82 5.73 -22.07
C ARG A 58 7.18 4.87 -23.16
N ALA A 59 7.97 4.35 -24.09
CA ALA A 59 7.46 3.52 -25.17
C ALA A 59 6.92 2.19 -24.66
N ASP A 60 7.60 1.56 -23.67
CA ASP A 60 7.15 0.32 -23.04
C ASP A 60 5.81 0.50 -22.34
N VAL A 61 5.65 1.61 -21.57
CA VAL A 61 4.41 1.90 -20.83
C VAL A 61 3.26 2.17 -21.81
N ILE A 62 3.50 2.95 -22.87
CA ILE A 62 2.48 3.24 -23.89
C ILE A 62 2.06 1.93 -24.60
N ALA A 63 3.01 1.10 -25.03
CA ALA A 63 2.71 -0.16 -25.71
C ALA A 63 1.94 -1.13 -24.79
N ALA A 64 2.30 -1.23 -23.51
CA ALA A 64 1.61 -2.07 -22.55
C ALA A 64 0.19 -1.58 -22.23
N ALA A 65 -0.06 -0.26 -22.32
CA ALA A 65 -1.33 0.38 -22.04
C ALA A 65 -2.31 0.32 -23.23
N ASP A 66 -1.87 -0.11 -24.41
CA ASP A 66 -2.72 -0.15 -25.59
C ASP A 66 -4.00 -0.98 -25.35
N GLY A 67 -5.17 -0.39 -25.63
CA GLY A 67 -6.47 -0.99 -25.36
C GLY A 67 -6.84 -1.14 -23.86
N CYS A 68 -6.09 -0.54 -22.92
CA CYS A 68 -6.47 -0.49 -21.52
C CYS A 68 -7.39 0.71 -21.23
N SER A 69 -8.40 0.49 -20.39
CA SER A 69 -9.27 1.58 -19.87
C SER A 69 -8.79 2.14 -18.53
N VAL A 70 -7.88 1.43 -17.86
CA VAL A 70 -7.34 1.80 -16.55
C VAL A 70 -5.83 1.53 -16.51
N ILE A 71 -5.09 2.41 -15.84
CA ILE A 71 -3.68 2.19 -15.49
C ILE A 71 -3.51 2.38 -13.99
N VAL A 72 -3.17 1.33 -13.25
CA VAL A 72 -2.83 1.40 -11.83
C VAL A 72 -1.34 1.74 -11.69
N HIS A 73 -1.03 2.92 -11.16
CA HIS A 73 0.34 3.36 -10.91
C HIS A 73 0.74 3.00 -9.46
N ALA A 74 1.14 1.75 -9.24
CA ALA A 74 1.59 1.24 -7.94
C ALA A 74 3.10 0.90 -7.94
N VAL A 75 3.84 1.36 -8.97
CA VAL A 75 5.28 1.16 -9.05
C VAL A 75 6.00 2.10 -8.08
N ASN A 76 6.94 1.53 -7.32
CA ASN A 76 7.76 2.27 -6.37
C ASN A 76 9.19 1.68 -6.38
N PRO A 77 10.25 2.51 -6.44
CA PRO A 77 11.61 2.03 -6.37
C PRO A 77 11.88 1.27 -5.07
N PRO A 78 12.48 0.06 -5.11
CA PRO A 78 12.73 -0.74 -3.92
C PRO A 78 13.68 -0.03 -2.96
N GLY A 79 13.38 -0.09 -1.66
CA GLY A 79 14.20 0.48 -0.59
C GLY A 79 14.33 2.00 -0.65
N TYR A 80 13.40 2.71 -1.30
CA TYR A 80 13.38 4.16 -1.47
C TYR A 80 14.65 4.76 -2.13
N ARG A 81 15.43 3.91 -2.83
CA ARG A 81 16.67 4.35 -3.49
C ARG A 81 16.36 5.22 -4.68
N ARG A 82 17.04 6.37 -4.80
CA ARG A 82 16.91 7.34 -5.90
C ARG A 82 15.45 7.75 -6.15
N TRP A 83 14.67 7.87 -5.08
CA TRP A 83 13.24 8.11 -5.18
C TRP A 83 12.91 9.41 -5.89
N SER A 84 13.66 10.47 -5.59
CA SER A 84 13.54 11.79 -6.26
C SER A 84 13.78 11.74 -7.76
N GLU A 85 14.61 10.80 -8.22
CA GLU A 85 15.00 10.70 -9.63
C GLU A 85 14.07 9.77 -10.43
N LEU A 86 13.43 8.79 -9.78
CA LEU A 86 12.72 7.73 -10.48
C LEU A 86 11.20 7.89 -10.43
N VAL A 87 10.65 8.39 -9.32
CA VAL A 87 9.20 8.37 -9.10
C VAL A 87 8.46 9.28 -10.09
N LEU A 88 8.91 10.51 -10.23
CA LEU A 88 8.25 11.48 -11.11
C LEU A 88 8.36 11.09 -12.60
N PRO A 89 9.51 10.67 -13.14
CA PRO A 89 9.59 10.19 -14.52
C PRO A 89 8.70 8.97 -14.80
N MET A 90 8.60 8.01 -13.87
CA MET A 90 7.68 6.87 -14.04
C MET A 90 6.22 7.33 -14.06
N LEU A 91 5.85 8.31 -13.24
CA LEU A 91 4.51 8.89 -13.28
C LEU A 91 4.23 9.62 -14.59
N ASP A 92 5.19 10.42 -15.10
CA ASP A 92 5.06 11.13 -16.38
C ASP A 92 4.85 10.16 -17.55
N ASN A 93 5.51 9.00 -17.52
CA ASN A 93 5.28 7.94 -18.50
C ASN A 93 3.87 7.34 -18.38
N THR A 94 3.38 7.18 -17.17
CA THR A 94 1.98 6.73 -16.91
C THR A 94 0.98 7.75 -17.44
N ILE A 95 1.18 9.03 -17.14
CA ILE A 95 0.31 10.12 -17.62
C ILE A 95 0.28 10.13 -19.16
N ALA A 96 1.46 10.06 -19.80
CA ALA A 96 1.55 10.04 -21.25
C ALA A 96 0.82 8.86 -21.88
N ALA A 97 0.93 7.66 -21.29
CA ALA A 97 0.21 6.48 -21.74
C ALA A 97 -1.31 6.65 -21.55
N ALA A 98 -1.75 7.11 -20.38
CA ALA A 98 -3.16 7.32 -20.07
C ALA A 98 -3.82 8.33 -21.02
N CYS A 99 -3.18 9.49 -21.25
CA CYS A 99 -3.69 10.49 -22.19
C CYS A 99 -3.79 9.92 -23.62
N ARG A 100 -2.84 9.06 -24.04
CA ARG A 100 -2.85 8.46 -25.38
C ARG A 100 -4.00 7.48 -25.59
N VAL A 101 -4.34 6.66 -24.58
CA VAL A 101 -5.36 5.61 -24.70
C VAL A 101 -6.70 5.97 -24.06
N GLY A 102 -6.83 7.15 -23.43
CA GLY A 102 -8.04 7.58 -22.72
C GLY A 102 -8.28 6.80 -21.42
N ALA A 103 -7.23 6.29 -20.76
CA ALA A 103 -7.37 5.47 -19.57
C ALA A 103 -7.49 6.31 -18.28
N THR A 104 -8.22 5.78 -17.29
CA THR A 104 -8.21 6.32 -15.92
C THR A 104 -6.93 5.89 -15.19
N ILE A 105 -6.21 6.85 -14.60
CA ILE A 105 -5.06 6.58 -13.75
C ILE A 105 -5.55 6.35 -12.32
N VAL A 106 -5.15 5.23 -11.70
CA VAL A 106 -5.39 4.94 -10.28
C VAL A 106 -4.07 5.06 -9.52
N LEU A 107 -4.03 5.93 -8.51
CA LEU A 107 -2.85 6.11 -7.67
C LEU A 107 -3.14 5.69 -6.22
N PRO A 108 -2.42 4.71 -5.65
CA PRO A 108 -2.35 4.53 -4.20
C PRO A 108 -1.68 5.74 -3.56
N GLY A 109 -2.49 6.58 -2.91
CA GLY A 109 -2.05 7.76 -2.17
C GLY A 109 -1.56 7.42 -0.76
N THR A 110 -1.04 8.41 -0.06
CA THR A 110 -0.49 8.26 1.28
C THR A 110 -0.83 9.45 2.17
N VAL A 111 -0.63 9.30 3.48
CA VAL A 111 -0.70 10.38 4.46
C VAL A 111 0.49 11.36 4.39
N TYR A 112 1.53 11.03 3.64
CA TYR A 112 2.80 11.78 3.59
C TYR A 112 2.68 13.18 2.96
N ASN A 113 1.60 13.44 2.24
CA ASN A 113 1.30 14.73 1.65
C ASN A 113 1.06 15.83 2.69
N PHE A 114 0.71 15.44 3.92
CA PHE A 114 0.28 16.33 4.97
C PHE A 114 1.36 16.55 6.03
N GLY A 115 1.49 17.78 6.47
CA GLY A 115 2.29 18.17 7.61
C GLY A 115 1.48 18.29 8.90
N PRO A 116 2.15 18.52 10.05
CA PRO A 116 1.50 18.71 11.35
C PRO A 116 0.48 19.86 11.42
N ASP A 117 0.60 20.83 10.51
CA ASP A 117 -0.34 21.94 10.36
C ASP A 117 -1.77 21.51 10.01
N ALA A 118 -1.91 20.32 9.38
CA ALA A 118 -3.21 19.77 9.01
C ALA A 118 -3.78 18.76 10.03
N PHE A 119 -3.02 18.42 11.08
CA PHE A 119 -3.44 17.42 12.06
C PHE A 119 -4.44 17.96 13.10
N PRO A 120 -5.21 17.14 13.81
CA PRO A 120 -5.18 15.65 13.81
C PRO A 120 -6.11 14.99 12.78
N THR A 121 -7.05 15.72 12.16
CA THR A 121 -8.05 15.14 11.23
C THR A 121 -7.82 15.68 9.83
N LEU A 122 -7.60 14.76 8.90
CA LEU A 122 -7.31 15.05 7.50
C LEU A 122 -8.54 14.79 6.65
N THR A 123 -8.97 15.79 5.90
CA THR A 123 -9.95 15.67 4.82
C THR A 123 -9.25 15.81 3.46
N GLU A 124 -9.97 15.54 2.38
CA GLU A 124 -9.42 15.70 1.02
C GLU A 124 -9.04 17.14 0.70
N GLU A 125 -9.65 18.11 1.39
CA GLU A 125 -9.43 19.55 1.27
C GLU A 125 -8.33 20.08 2.19
N SER A 126 -7.79 19.26 3.10
CA SER A 126 -6.71 19.66 4.00
C SER A 126 -5.48 20.14 3.23
N PRO A 127 -4.79 21.18 3.70
CA PRO A 127 -3.62 21.72 3.02
C PRO A 127 -2.48 20.67 2.96
N GLN A 128 -1.92 20.48 1.78
CA GLN A 128 -0.80 19.57 1.56
C GLN A 128 0.52 20.31 1.72
N GLN A 129 0.98 20.47 2.97
CA GLN A 129 2.25 21.11 3.34
C GLN A 129 3.21 20.09 3.96
N PRO A 130 3.84 19.24 3.13
CA PRO A 130 4.67 18.14 3.63
C PRO A 130 5.96 18.65 4.27
N VAL A 131 6.33 18.06 5.41
CA VAL A 131 7.59 18.36 6.12
C VAL A 131 8.74 17.43 5.70
N THR A 132 8.51 16.55 4.72
CA THR A 132 9.47 15.55 4.26
C THR A 132 9.69 15.61 2.76
N ARG A 133 10.86 15.15 2.30
CA ARG A 133 11.14 15.05 0.85
C ARG A 133 10.21 14.08 0.15
N LYS A 134 9.87 12.97 0.82
CA LYS A 134 8.91 12.00 0.29
C LYS A 134 7.52 12.61 0.15
N GLY A 135 7.09 13.34 1.15
CA GLY A 135 5.83 14.08 1.10
C GLY A 135 5.80 15.08 -0.06
N ALA A 136 6.86 15.88 -0.22
CA ALA A 136 6.96 16.82 -1.34
C ALA A 136 6.88 16.14 -2.71
N ILE A 137 7.50 14.97 -2.89
CA ILE A 137 7.37 14.17 -4.11
C ILE A 137 5.93 13.68 -4.31
N ARG A 138 5.24 13.25 -3.25
CA ARG A 138 3.85 12.82 -3.33
C ARG A 138 2.91 13.96 -3.70
N VAL A 139 3.09 15.14 -3.13
CA VAL A 139 2.35 16.35 -3.51
C VAL A 139 2.58 16.68 -4.99
N GLU A 140 3.83 16.63 -5.46
CA GLU A 140 4.16 16.88 -6.86
C GLU A 140 3.54 15.82 -7.79
N MET A 141 3.49 14.55 -7.39
CA MET A 141 2.78 13.51 -8.15
C MET A 141 1.32 13.87 -8.34
N GLU A 142 0.62 14.24 -7.26
CA GLU A 142 -0.81 14.60 -7.33
C GLU A 142 -1.03 15.89 -8.13
N ARG A 143 -0.14 16.88 -8.02
CA ARG A 143 -0.17 18.09 -8.83
C ARG A 143 -0.06 17.79 -10.33
N ARG A 144 0.85 16.89 -10.72
CA ARG A 144 1.00 16.46 -12.13
C ARG A 144 -0.22 15.71 -12.63
N LEU A 145 -0.80 14.84 -11.80
CA LEU A 145 -2.03 14.14 -12.12
C LEU A 145 -3.21 15.09 -12.29
N PHE A 146 -3.33 16.08 -11.42
CA PHE A 146 -4.36 17.11 -11.55
C PHE A 146 -4.19 17.92 -12.84
N ALA A 147 -2.97 18.33 -13.17
CA ALA A 147 -2.69 19.05 -14.41
C ALA A 147 -2.99 18.20 -15.67
N ALA A 148 -2.81 16.88 -15.60
CA ALA A 148 -3.08 15.98 -16.72
C ALA A 148 -4.56 15.90 -17.08
N VAL A 149 -5.48 16.27 -16.18
CA VAL A 149 -6.92 16.31 -16.48
C VAL A 149 -7.22 17.28 -17.62
N ALA A 150 -6.53 18.41 -17.70
CA ALA A 150 -6.68 19.36 -18.81
C ALA A 150 -6.27 18.75 -20.18
N SER A 151 -5.48 17.67 -20.15
CA SER A 151 -5.09 16.87 -21.33
C SER A 151 -5.97 15.64 -21.55
N GLY A 152 -7.13 15.55 -20.89
CA GLY A 152 -8.12 14.48 -21.03
C GLY A 152 -7.87 13.25 -20.16
N ALA A 153 -6.90 13.25 -19.25
CA ALA A 153 -6.75 12.16 -18.29
C ALA A 153 -7.88 12.16 -17.26
N ARG A 154 -8.27 10.97 -16.82
CA ARG A 154 -9.09 10.78 -15.62
C ARG A 154 -8.22 10.22 -14.51
N VAL A 155 -8.43 10.66 -13.29
CA VAL A 155 -7.57 10.35 -12.14
C VAL A 155 -8.40 9.93 -10.94
N LEU A 156 -8.02 8.83 -10.33
CA LEU A 156 -8.58 8.31 -9.09
C LEU A 156 -7.45 8.10 -8.07
N ILE A 157 -7.48 8.82 -6.96
CA ILE A 157 -6.50 8.69 -5.88
C ILE A 157 -7.21 8.14 -4.64
N LEU A 158 -6.66 7.10 -4.03
CA LEU A 158 -7.08 6.62 -2.71
C LEU A 158 -5.93 6.78 -1.74
N ARG A 159 -6.00 7.77 -0.85
CA ARG A 159 -5.01 7.99 0.21
C ARG A 159 -5.35 7.11 1.41
N ALA A 160 -4.34 6.50 1.99
CA ALA A 160 -4.47 5.58 3.11
C ALA A 160 -3.30 5.75 4.10
N GLY A 161 -3.48 5.28 5.34
CA GLY A 161 -2.46 5.24 6.38
C GLY A 161 -1.37 4.19 6.09
N ASP A 162 -0.59 3.84 7.13
CA ASP A 162 0.48 2.86 6.98
C ASP A 162 -0.07 1.48 6.66
N PHE A 163 0.50 0.88 5.61
CA PHE A 163 0.03 -0.40 5.10
C PHE A 163 0.48 -1.59 5.94
N PHE A 164 -0.41 -2.58 6.07
CA PHE A 164 -0.09 -3.93 6.50
C PHE A 164 -0.89 -4.95 5.69
N GLY A 165 -0.46 -6.21 5.66
CA GLY A 165 -1.15 -7.26 4.90
C GLY A 165 -0.25 -8.45 4.57
N PRO A 166 -0.82 -9.55 4.06
CA PRO A 166 -0.14 -10.84 3.90
C PRO A 166 1.09 -10.82 2.99
N GLN A 167 1.12 -9.93 1.99
CA GLN A 167 2.20 -9.83 1.01
C GLN A 167 2.94 -8.49 1.07
N ALA A 168 2.79 -7.76 2.17
CA ALA A 168 3.35 -6.43 2.34
C ALA A 168 4.73 -6.51 3.02
N ALA A 169 5.79 -6.67 2.24
CA ALA A 169 7.15 -6.88 2.76
C ALA A 169 7.91 -5.60 3.12
N ASN A 170 7.48 -4.41 2.68
CA ASN A 170 8.24 -3.16 2.83
C ASN A 170 7.39 -2.09 3.51
N ASN A 171 7.00 -2.32 4.76
CA ASN A 171 6.17 -1.43 5.56
C ASN A 171 6.54 -1.48 7.05
N TRP A 172 5.96 -0.61 7.86
CA TRP A 172 6.22 -0.55 9.29
C TRP A 172 5.84 -1.80 10.06
N PHE A 173 4.77 -2.50 9.65
CA PHE A 173 4.36 -3.75 10.29
C PHE A 173 5.43 -4.83 10.13
N SER A 174 5.89 -5.08 8.90
CA SER A 174 6.86 -6.15 8.58
C SER A 174 8.32 -5.79 8.86
N GLN A 175 8.65 -4.51 9.06
CA GLN A 175 10.03 -4.08 9.34
C GLN A 175 10.21 -3.54 10.76
N GLY A 176 9.16 -2.99 11.36
CA GLY A 176 9.18 -2.39 12.69
C GLY A 176 8.60 -3.30 13.77
N LEU A 177 7.40 -3.85 13.56
CA LEU A 177 6.69 -4.60 14.59
C LEU A 177 7.11 -6.06 14.67
N VAL A 178 7.17 -6.77 13.53
CA VAL A 178 7.48 -8.19 13.45
C VAL A 178 8.64 -8.45 12.50
N LYS A 179 9.17 -9.68 12.50
CA LYS A 179 10.21 -10.12 11.56
C LYS A 179 9.63 -11.22 10.66
N PRO A 180 9.43 -10.98 9.36
CA PRO A 180 8.93 -11.99 8.43
C PRO A 180 9.76 -13.29 8.48
N GLY A 181 9.09 -14.42 8.34
CA GLY A 181 9.69 -15.76 8.37
C GLY A 181 10.15 -16.24 9.75
N ARG A 182 9.76 -15.54 10.83
CA ARG A 182 10.13 -15.91 12.20
C ARG A 182 8.94 -15.87 13.14
N PRO A 183 8.85 -16.81 14.11
CA PRO A 183 7.88 -16.73 15.19
C PRO A 183 8.00 -15.41 15.97
N VAL A 184 6.85 -14.82 16.32
CA VAL A 184 6.81 -13.53 17.01
C VAL A 184 6.96 -13.76 18.51
N SER A 185 8.15 -13.58 19.04
CA SER A 185 8.42 -13.61 20.49
C SER A 185 8.43 -12.23 21.15
N SER A 186 8.65 -11.18 20.37
CA SER A 186 8.64 -9.79 20.81
C SER A 186 8.17 -8.87 19.69
N LEU A 187 7.54 -7.76 20.07
CA LEU A 187 7.07 -6.68 19.19
C LEU A 187 7.87 -5.41 19.49
N SER A 188 8.25 -4.66 18.48
CA SER A 188 8.88 -3.33 18.66
C SER A 188 7.95 -2.25 18.12
N TYR A 189 7.28 -1.49 19.00
CA TYR A 189 6.35 -0.46 18.58
C TYR A 189 7.05 0.91 18.44
N PRO A 190 6.98 1.56 17.25
CA PRO A 190 7.70 2.81 16.97
C PRO A 190 7.03 4.05 17.59
N GLY A 191 5.73 3.98 17.87
CA GLY A 191 4.94 5.10 18.38
C GLY A 191 5.10 5.36 19.86
N ARG A 192 4.57 6.49 20.30
CA ARG A 192 4.40 6.80 21.73
C ARG A 192 3.04 6.32 22.19
N ARG A 193 2.94 5.86 23.43
CA ARG A 193 1.64 5.61 24.06
C ARG A 193 0.83 6.90 24.14
N GLY A 194 -0.48 6.80 23.88
CA GLY A 194 -1.37 7.96 23.84
C GLY A 194 -1.36 8.73 22.54
N VAL A 195 -0.56 8.31 21.54
CA VAL A 195 -0.56 8.91 20.20
C VAL A 195 -1.23 7.96 19.22
N GLY A 196 -2.31 8.42 18.60
CA GLY A 196 -3.05 7.65 17.61
C GLY A 196 -2.26 7.42 16.34
N HIS A 197 -2.47 6.24 15.71
CA HIS A 197 -1.85 5.88 14.44
C HIS A 197 -2.85 5.20 13.50
N GLN A 198 -2.77 5.51 12.22
CA GLN A 198 -3.69 4.96 11.23
C GLN A 198 -3.04 3.86 10.40
N TRP A 199 -3.67 2.69 10.44
CA TRP A 199 -3.28 1.51 9.70
C TRP A 199 -4.25 1.21 8.57
N SER A 200 -3.75 0.71 7.45
CA SER A 200 -4.57 0.34 6.30
C SER A 200 -4.24 -1.07 5.84
N TYR A 201 -5.24 -1.96 5.93
CA TYR A 201 -5.11 -3.34 5.49
C TYR A 201 -5.13 -3.41 3.96
N LEU A 202 -4.06 -3.88 3.34
CA LEU A 202 -3.89 -3.87 1.89
C LEU A 202 -5.02 -4.52 1.11
N PRO A 203 -5.58 -5.67 1.52
CA PRO A 203 -6.75 -6.23 0.85
C PRO A 203 -7.98 -5.32 0.87
N ASP A 204 -8.21 -4.57 1.94
CA ASP A 204 -9.32 -3.62 2.00
C ASP A 204 -9.05 -2.37 1.15
N VAL A 205 -7.81 -1.88 1.11
CA VAL A 205 -7.39 -0.80 0.21
C VAL A 205 -7.60 -1.20 -1.25
N ALA A 206 -7.19 -2.41 -1.62
CA ALA A 206 -7.38 -2.91 -2.98
C ALA A 206 -8.87 -3.08 -3.32
N ARG A 207 -9.68 -3.61 -2.40
CA ARG A 207 -11.14 -3.74 -2.56
C ARG A 207 -11.79 -2.38 -2.76
N THR A 208 -11.41 -1.39 -1.97
CA THR A 208 -11.89 -0.01 -2.11
C THR A 208 -11.56 0.56 -3.48
N MET A 209 -10.35 0.34 -4.00
CA MET A 209 -9.97 0.76 -5.35
C MET A 209 -10.82 0.08 -6.43
N VAL A 210 -11.07 -1.23 -6.30
CA VAL A 210 -11.91 -1.98 -7.24
C VAL A 210 -13.35 -1.48 -7.21
N GLU A 211 -13.93 -1.22 -6.03
CA GLU A 211 -15.29 -0.68 -5.90
C GLU A 211 -15.43 0.74 -6.43
N LEU A 212 -14.41 1.59 -6.26
CA LEU A 212 -14.37 2.93 -6.86
C LEU A 212 -14.25 2.86 -8.38
N LEU A 213 -13.42 1.95 -8.90
CA LEU A 213 -13.30 1.74 -10.35
C LEU A 213 -14.59 1.28 -11.00
N ALA A 214 -15.41 0.49 -10.30
CA ALA A 214 -16.74 0.09 -10.79
C ALA A 214 -17.69 1.30 -10.92
N ARG A 215 -17.40 2.41 -10.26
CA ARG A 215 -18.19 3.66 -10.29
C ARG A 215 -17.47 4.79 -11.05
N ARG A 216 -16.33 4.52 -11.70
CA ARG A 216 -15.45 5.56 -12.29
C ARG A 216 -16.17 6.51 -13.24
N ASP A 217 -17.19 6.04 -13.95
CA ASP A 217 -17.88 6.84 -14.94
C ASP A 217 -18.79 7.92 -14.30
N SER A 218 -19.18 7.75 -13.03
CA SER A 218 -19.95 8.71 -12.23
C SER A 218 -19.07 9.63 -11.37
N LEU A 219 -17.75 9.41 -11.34
CA LEU A 219 -16.81 10.23 -10.60
C LEU A 219 -16.36 11.44 -11.45
N ASP A 220 -15.90 12.50 -10.78
CA ASP A 220 -15.23 13.62 -11.43
C ASP A 220 -13.95 13.17 -12.15
N ALA A 221 -13.52 13.97 -13.14
CA ALA A 221 -12.29 13.68 -13.88
C ALA A 221 -11.03 13.60 -12.97
N PHE A 222 -11.03 14.35 -11.86
CA PHE A 222 -10.06 14.20 -10.77
C PHE A 222 -10.82 13.90 -9.48
N SER A 223 -10.63 12.69 -8.96
CA SER A 223 -11.25 12.27 -7.71
C SER A 223 -10.19 11.75 -6.74
N ALA A 224 -10.17 12.32 -5.55
CA ALA A 224 -9.35 11.86 -4.44
C ALA A 224 -10.25 11.47 -3.27
N PHE A 225 -9.90 10.37 -2.61
CA PHE A 225 -10.61 9.84 -1.46
C PHE A 225 -9.62 9.47 -0.35
N HIS A 226 -10.09 9.64 0.88
CA HIS A 226 -9.40 9.15 2.06
C HIS A 226 -10.03 7.85 2.56
N MET A 227 -9.19 6.94 3.06
CA MET A 227 -9.62 5.71 3.70
C MET A 227 -9.30 5.78 5.20
N ALA A 228 -10.31 5.57 6.05
CA ALA A 228 -10.14 5.58 7.51
C ALA A 228 -9.38 4.35 8.02
N GLY A 229 -9.55 3.19 7.38
CA GLY A 229 -8.84 1.96 7.75
C GLY A 229 -9.06 1.57 9.22
N HIS A 230 -7.95 1.26 9.91
CA HIS A 230 -7.94 0.96 11.33
C HIS A 230 -7.28 2.09 12.10
N TRP A 231 -8.06 2.85 12.85
CA TRP A 231 -7.57 3.89 13.74
C TRP A 231 -7.19 3.30 15.10
N ASP A 232 -5.90 3.20 15.37
CA ASP A 232 -5.34 2.85 16.68
C ASP A 232 -5.24 4.12 17.51
N ALA A 233 -6.22 4.37 18.38
CA ALA A 233 -6.42 5.67 19.02
C ALA A 233 -5.30 6.07 19.99
N ASP A 234 -4.62 5.10 20.59
CA ASP A 234 -3.61 5.30 21.63
C ASP A 234 -2.27 4.60 21.35
N GLY A 235 -2.13 3.99 20.17
CA GLY A 235 -0.95 3.23 19.79
C GLY A 235 -0.80 1.86 20.44
N SER A 236 -1.88 1.33 21.06
CA SER A 236 -1.85 0.02 21.72
C SER A 236 -2.65 -1.06 20.99
N GLN A 237 -3.63 -0.68 20.15
CA GLN A 237 -4.61 -1.62 19.60
C GLN A 237 -3.98 -2.59 18.61
N MET A 238 -3.07 -2.12 17.75
CA MET A 238 -2.34 -2.99 16.81
C MET A 238 -1.48 -4.02 17.56
N THR A 239 -0.70 -3.58 18.54
CA THR A 239 0.14 -4.51 19.33
C THR A 239 -0.69 -5.47 20.16
N ALA A 240 -1.82 -5.03 20.75
CA ALA A 240 -2.74 -5.88 21.47
C ALA A 240 -3.42 -6.92 20.55
N SER A 241 -3.78 -6.54 19.33
CA SER A 241 -4.30 -7.46 18.31
C SER A 241 -3.27 -8.54 17.97
N ILE A 242 -2.02 -8.15 17.69
CA ILE A 242 -0.94 -9.12 17.43
C ILE A 242 -0.77 -10.06 18.64
N GLN A 243 -0.79 -9.53 19.87
CA GLN A 243 -0.69 -10.37 21.08
C GLN A 243 -1.84 -11.37 21.20
N ARG A 244 -3.10 -10.96 20.98
CA ARG A 244 -4.26 -11.85 21.00
C ARG A 244 -4.17 -12.95 19.96
N VAL A 245 -3.80 -12.60 18.71
CA VAL A 245 -3.66 -13.55 17.62
C VAL A 245 -2.57 -14.58 17.93
N ILE A 246 -1.38 -14.12 18.34
CA ILE A 246 -0.26 -15.02 18.68
C ILE A 246 -0.60 -15.89 19.87
N LEU A 247 -1.23 -15.34 20.93
CA LEU A 247 -1.66 -16.11 22.10
C LEU A 247 -2.63 -17.24 21.71
N ARG A 248 -3.63 -16.94 20.87
CA ARG A 248 -4.59 -17.95 20.37
C ARG A 248 -3.89 -19.07 19.57
N ARG A 249 -2.86 -18.71 18.80
CA ARG A 249 -2.19 -19.65 17.88
C ARG A 249 -1.05 -20.43 18.52
N THR A 250 -0.40 -19.91 19.56
CA THR A 250 0.83 -20.48 20.14
C THR A 250 0.76 -20.72 21.65
N GLY A 251 -0.31 -20.30 22.33
CA GLY A 251 -0.45 -20.36 23.77
C GLY A 251 0.40 -19.34 24.56
N ARG A 252 1.18 -18.48 23.87
CA ARG A 252 2.08 -17.52 24.54
C ARG A 252 2.04 -16.16 23.86
N ALA A 253 1.73 -15.10 24.62
CA ALA A 253 1.75 -13.74 24.11
C ALA A 253 3.20 -13.21 23.93
N PRO A 254 3.48 -12.49 22.83
CA PRO A 254 4.79 -11.84 22.66
C PRO A 254 4.96 -10.66 23.61
N ARG A 255 6.22 -10.35 23.93
CA ARG A 255 6.56 -9.17 24.73
C ARG A 255 6.52 -7.93 23.87
N ILE A 256 6.06 -6.79 24.41
CA ILE A 256 6.13 -5.50 23.74
C ILE A 256 7.41 -4.79 24.22
N ALA A 257 8.29 -4.45 23.28
CA ALA A 257 9.51 -3.69 23.51
C ALA A 257 9.38 -2.31 22.86
N HIS A 258 10.09 -1.34 23.42
CA HIS A 258 10.21 -0.03 22.79
C HIS A 258 11.09 -0.11 21.54
N PHE A 259 10.67 0.59 20.49
CA PHE A 259 11.46 0.68 19.27
C PHE A 259 12.74 1.52 19.55
N PRO A 260 13.94 1.01 19.20
CA PRO A 260 15.20 1.65 19.59
C PRO A 260 15.52 2.85 18.70
N TRP A 261 14.74 3.92 18.78
CA TRP A 261 14.97 5.14 18.00
C TRP A 261 16.37 5.74 18.16
N TRP A 262 17.00 5.57 19.34
CA TRP A 262 18.35 6.04 19.58
C TRP A 262 19.37 5.36 18.67
N LEU A 263 19.19 4.05 18.43
CA LEU A 263 20.04 3.28 17.53
C LEU A 263 19.83 3.71 16.07
N VAL A 264 18.57 3.98 15.68
CA VAL A 264 18.24 4.48 14.34
C VAL A 264 18.89 5.85 14.11
N VAL A 265 18.86 6.74 15.11
CA VAL A 265 19.53 8.05 15.03
C VAL A 265 21.04 7.87 14.89
N LEU A 266 21.67 7.05 15.73
CA LEU A 266 23.12 6.84 15.71
C LEU A 266 23.62 6.23 14.39
N ALA A 267 22.88 5.27 13.82
CA ALA A 267 23.28 4.58 12.59
C ALA A 267 22.78 5.27 11.30
N SER A 268 21.90 6.28 11.40
CA SER A 268 21.33 6.95 10.22
C SER A 268 22.34 7.60 9.28
N PRO A 269 23.51 8.13 9.70
CA PRO A 269 24.51 8.64 8.76
C PRO A 269 25.04 7.57 7.81
N PHE A 270 25.07 6.30 8.26
CA PHE A 270 25.67 5.19 7.54
C PHE A 270 24.63 4.31 6.83
N VAL A 271 23.37 4.32 7.29
CA VAL A 271 22.30 3.43 6.80
C VAL A 271 21.17 4.24 6.20
N ALA A 272 21.05 4.21 4.88
CA ALA A 272 20.04 4.98 4.14
C ALA A 272 18.61 4.71 4.64
N THR A 273 18.25 3.44 4.90
CA THR A 273 16.93 3.07 5.42
C THR A 273 16.61 3.76 6.75
N PHE A 274 17.59 3.95 7.63
CA PHE A 274 17.39 4.64 8.91
C PHE A 274 17.15 6.14 8.74
N ARG A 275 17.81 6.78 7.77
CA ARG A 275 17.49 8.17 7.39
C ARG A 275 16.05 8.30 6.94
N GLU A 276 15.62 7.37 6.09
CA GLU A 276 14.24 7.32 5.57
C GLU A 276 13.19 7.07 6.68
N MET A 277 13.54 6.27 7.69
CA MET A 277 12.68 6.04 8.87
C MET A 277 12.60 7.29 9.76
N LEU A 278 13.70 8.01 9.96
CA LEU A 278 13.72 9.25 10.73
C LEU A 278 12.88 10.35 10.09
N GLU A 279 12.89 10.44 8.76
CA GLU A 279 12.06 11.37 8.01
C GLU A 279 10.58 11.18 8.30
N MET A 280 10.12 9.93 8.46
CA MET A 280 8.72 9.59 8.72
C MET A 280 8.35 9.55 10.21
N ARG A 281 9.29 9.84 11.12
CA ARG A 281 9.09 9.72 12.57
C ARG A 281 7.98 10.64 13.11
N TYR A 282 7.69 11.77 12.45
CA TYR A 282 6.65 12.71 12.86
C TYR A 282 5.26 12.05 12.93
N LEU A 283 4.94 11.13 12.02
CA LEU A 283 3.68 10.36 12.01
C LEU A 283 3.51 9.42 13.22
N TRP A 284 4.59 9.15 13.96
CA TRP A 284 4.59 8.37 15.19
C TRP A 284 4.56 9.21 16.45
N ARG A 285 4.58 10.54 16.29
CA ARG A 285 4.61 11.50 17.39
C ARG A 285 3.34 12.33 17.52
N GLU A 286 2.61 12.46 16.43
CA GLU A 286 1.40 13.26 16.32
C GLU A 286 0.30 12.44 15.66
N PRO A 287 -0.95 12.52 16.16
CA PRO A 287 -2.05 11.78 15.59
C PRO A 287 -2.43 12.37 14.22
N ALA A 288 -2.48 11.53 13.20
CA ALA A 288 -2.92 11.91 11.86
C ALA A 288 -4.00 10.91 11.40
N ARG A 289 -5.27 11.32 11.47
CA ARG A 289 -6.42 10.50 11.12
C ARG A 289 -7.08 11.03 9.85
N MET A 290 -7.22 10.19 8.84
CA MET A 290 -7.98 10.50 7.63
C MET A 290 -9.47 10.30 7.87
N ASP A 291 -10.25 11.30 7.50
CA ASP A 291 -11.71 11.22 7.43
C ASP A 291 -12.12 10.54 6.11
N ASN A 292 -13.10 9.65 6.14
CA ASN A 292 -13.56 8.91 4.97
C ASN A 292 -15.00 9.27 4.55
N ALA A 293 -15.51 10.41 4.98
CA ALA A 293 -16.90 10.81 4.70
C ALA A 293 -17.18 10.87 3.20
N ARG A 294 -16.24 11.40 2.41
CA ARG A 294 -16.35 11.46 0.95
C ARG A 294 -16.35 10.07 0.30
N LEU A 295 -15.52 9.16 0.79
CA LEU A 295 -15.49 7.76 0.33
C LEU A 295 -16.82 7.06 0.63
N THR A 296 -17.31 7.20 1.85
CA THR A 296 -18.56 6.56 2.28
C THR A 296 -19.79 7.14 1.59
N ALA A 297 -19.78 8.42 1.24
CA ALA A 297 -20.83 9.03 0.42
C ALA A 297 -20.94 8.37 -0.97
N VAL A 298 -19.81 7.94 -1.57
CA VAL A 298 -19.80 7.29 -2.88
C VAL A 298 -20.08 5.79 -2.79
N LEU A 299 -19.48 5.10 -1.83
CA LEU A 299 -19.56 3.63 -1.72
C LEU A 299 -20.69 3.13 -0.81
N GLY A 300 -21.28 3.99 0.02
CA GLY A 300 -22.22 3.64 1.09
C GLY A 300 -21.50 3.16 2.36
N ARG A 301 -20.34 2.54 2.21
CA ARG A 301 -19.48 2.06 3.32
C ARG A 301 -18.05 1.94 2.85
N GLU A 302 -17.10 2.00 3.79
CA GLU A 302 -15.72 1.60 3.53
C GLU A 302 -15.57 0.08 3.70
N PRO A 303 -14.97 -0.64 2.74
CA PRO A 303 -14.57 -2.04 2.92
C PRO A 303 -13.64 -2.17 4.13
N HIS A 304 -13.99 -3.07 5.06
CA HIS A 304 -13.29 -3.20 6.32
C HIS A 304 -13.27 -4.65 6.81
N THR A 305 -12.09 -5.18 7.05
CA THR A 305 -11.85 -6.49 7.68
C THR A 305 -11.57 -6.27 9.17
N PRO A 306 -12.18 -7.02 10.12
CA PRO A 306 -11.89 -6.89 11.55
C PRO A 306 -10.40 -6.98 11.85
N LEU A 307 -9.89 -6.15 12.77
CA LEU A 307 -8.45 -5.99 12.99
C LEU A 307 -7.73 -7.31 13.31
N ASP A 308 -8.31 -8.15 14.17
CA ASP A 308 -7.70 -9.44 14.53
C ASP A 308 -7.63 -10.41 13.34
N GLU A 309 -8.61 -10.40 12.45
CA GLU A 309 -8.62 -11.19 11.21
C GLU A 309 -7.56 -10.69 10.23
N ALA A 310 -7.48 -9.38 10.03
CA ALA A 310 -6.49 -8.73 9.18
C ALA A 310 -5.05 -8.98 9.67
N VAL A 311 -4.86 -8.93 10.99
CA VAL A 311 -3.57 -9.23 11.64
C VAL A 311 -3.21 -10.71 11.49
N GLU A 312 -4.16 -11.62 11.71
CA GLU A 312 -3.93 -13.06 11.56
C GLU A 312 -3.53 -13.41 10.12
N ALA A 313 -4.27 -12.93 9.12
CA ALA A 313 -3.94 -13.11 7.71
C ALA A 313 -2.56 -12.53 7.37
N THR A 314 -2.22 -11.36 7.95
CA THR A 314 -0.90 -10.73 7.76
C THR A 314 0.22 -11.60 8.33
N LEU A 315 0.08 -12.08 9.55
CA LEU A 315 1.09 -12.93 10.21
C LEU A 315 1.27 -14.28 9.49
N LEU A 316 0.19 -14.87 8.98
CA LEU A 316 0.23 -16.06 8.12
C LEU A 316 1.00 -15.79 6.83
N GLY A 317 0.64 -14.74 6.10
CA GLY A 317 1.27 -14.38 4.83
C GLY A 317 2.75 -13.98 4.97
N LEU A 318 3.14 -13.46 6.12
CA LEU A 318 4.53 -13.15 6.47
C LEU A 318 5.31 -14.36 7.01
N GLY A 319 4.67 -15.54 7.15
CA GLY A 319 5.32 -16.74 7.71
C GLY A 319 5.71 -16.61 9.18
N CYS A 320 4.98 -15.75 9.93
CA CYS A 320 5.20 -15.55 11.37
C CYS A 320 4.43 -16.57 12.24
N ILE A 321 3.39 -17.18 11.69
CA ILE A 321 2.59 -18.27 12.29
C ILE A 321 2.34 -19.34 11.21
N ALA A 322 2.18 -20.60 11.64
CA ALA A 322 1.90 -21.71 10.75
C ALA A 322 0.45 -21.69 10.23
N ALA A 323 0.23 -22.22 9.04
CA ALA A 323 -1.13 -22.40 8.52
C ALA A 323 -1.92 -23.40 9.38
N PRO A 324 -3.26 -23.28 9.45
CA PRO A 324 -4.09 -24.30 10.09
C PRO A 324 -3.89 -25.63 9.36
N GLY A 325 -3.34 -26.64 10.07
CA GLY A 325 -3.01 -27.95 9.51
C GLY A 325 -1.51 -28.30 9.54
N ASP A 326 -0.61 -27.34 9.43
CA ASP A 326 0.83 -27.60 9.44
C ASP A 326 1.35 -27.98 10.85
N ALA A 327 0.65 -27.58 11.91
CA ALA A 327 1.00 -27.92 13.29
C ALA A 327 0.82 -29.41 13.62
N CYS A 328 0.01 -30.16 12.86
CA CYS A 328 -0.22 -31.60 13.07
C CYS A 328 0.92 -32.47 12.52
N ALA A 329 1.64 -31.98 11.48
CA ALA A 329 2.74 -32.73 10.85
C ALA A 329 4.02 -32.71 11.70
N ALA A 330 4.29 -31.61 12.41
CA ALA A 330 5.50 -31.47 13.23
C ALA A 330 5.51 -32.33 14.51
N HIS A 331 4.33 -32.79 15.00
CA HIS A 331 4.25 -33.68 16.15
C HIS A 331 4.30 -35.18 15.77
N ALA A 332 4.09 -35.51 14.50
CA ALA A 332 4.15 -36.91 14.04
C ALA A 332 5.58 -37.42 13.80
N GLU A 333 6.55 -36.54 13.52
CA GLU A 333 7.94 -36.90 13.28
C GLU A 333 8.83 -36.92 14.54
N GLY A 334 8.34 -36.39 15.68
CA GLY A 334 9.07 -36.35 16.97
C GLY A 334 8.87 -37.59 17.87
N GLY A 335 8.02 -38.53 17.49
CA GLY A 335 7.59 -39.67 18.34
C GLY A 335 8.32 -41.00 18.06
N SER A 336 9.39 -41.04 17.26
CA SER A 336 10.13 -42.25 16.96
C SER A 336 11.64 -42.03 17.13
N ARG A 337 12.09 -41.99 18.36
CA ARG A 337 13.46 -42.36 18.76
C ARG A 337 13.45 -42.83 20.21
#